data_f12359e545d3f9f5a23765af155e3e3f
#
_entry.id   f12359e545d3f9f5a23765af155e3e3f
#
_cell.length_a   1.000
_cell.length_b   1.000
_cell.length_c   1.000
_cell.angle_alpha   90.00
_cell.angle_beta   90.00
_cell.angle_gamma   90.00
#
_symmetry.space_group_name_H-M   'P 1'
#
loop_
_entity.id
_entity.type
_entity.pdbx_description
1 polymer ?
#
loop_
_entity_poly.entity_id
_entity_poly.type
_entity_poly.pdbx_seq_one_letter_code
_entity_poly.pdbx_strand_id
1 'polypeptide(L)'
;ISPALNWNGQANLTVFVSDGENSNNISLGITVTPVNDPPSEFDLISPTVVDTFEVNISTDETIPFTWASSNDVDSDVTYKLTVTLDYPGNVYTQDYQNITDSSTSISTYEYAAFMTDLNLSLWNIDYIVESTDEEFTVISQEGVFVFQNTSLSIDGKIIPEAFVLHQNYPNPFNPITSLRYDLPEDGLVNITIYDMMGRIVKTLVNSSQTAGYKSVQWFATNDRNEPVSAGLYLYTIQAGKFRQTKKMVLLK
;
A
#
# COMPACT_ATOMS: atom_id res chain seq x y z
N ILE A 1 -5.51 -15.01 44.49
CA ILE A 1 -6.50 -15.39 43.48
C ILE A 1 -5.92 -14.88 42.18
N SER A 2 -5.80 -15.76 41.22
CA SER A 2 -5.37 -15.44 39.86
C SER A 2 -6.53 -15.75 38.91
N PRO A 3 -7.01 -14.82 38.09
CA PRO A 3 -8.01 -15.12 37.08
C PRO A 3 -7.46 -16.08 36.04
N ALA A 4 -8.34 -16.68 35.25
CA ALA A 4 -7.93 -17.37 34.04
C ALA A 4 -7.27 -16.39 33.07
N LEU A 5 -6.40 -16.91 32.17
CA LEU A 5 -5.78 -16.11 31.14
C LEU A 5 -6.88 -15.41 30.30
N ASN A 6 -6.71 -14.15 30.01
CA ASN A 6 -7.61 -13.31 29.20
C ASN A 6 -9.05 -13.19 29.75
N TRP A 7 -9.25 -13.53 31.03
CA TRP A 7 -10.54 -13.31 31.68
C TRP A 7 -10.64 -11.90 32.25
N ASN A 8 -11.68 -11.19 31.90
CA ASN A 8 -12.04 -9.91 32.46
C ASN A 8 -13.53 -9.91 32.88
N GLY A 9 -13.93 -8.96 33.71
CA GLY A 9 -15.31 -8.83 34.17
C GLY A 9 -15.42 -8.79 35.67
N GLN A 10 -16.63 -9.04 36.19
CA GLN A 10 -16.94 -9.02 37.60
C GLN A 10 -17.03 -10.43 38.17
N ALA A 11 -16.41 -10.64 39.33
CA ALA A 11 -16.51 -11.86 40.09
C ALA A 11 -16.84 -11.57 41.55
N ASN A 12 -17.53 -12.49 42.19
CA ASN A 12 -17.81 -12.43 43.64
C ASN A 12 -17.00 -13.53 44.35
N LEU A 13 -16.18 -13.11 45.30
CA LEU A 13 -15.50 -14.00 46.21
C LEU A 13 -16.27 -14.06 47.52
N THR A 14 -16.73 -15.22 47.92
CA THR A 14 -17.34 -15.41 49.25
C THR A 14 -16.32 -16.06 50.18
N VAL A 15 -16.01 -15.34 51.25
CA VAL A 15 -15.12 -15.82 52.31
C VAL A 15 -15.97 -16.32 53.46
N PHE A 16 -15.76 -17.57 53.83
CA PHE A 16 -16.43 -18.20 54.99
C PHE A 16 -15.46 -18.28 56.18
N VAL A 17 -15.98 -17.97 57.34
CA VAL A 17 -15.29 -18.23 58.60
C VAL A 17 -16.21 -19.06 59.50
N SER A 18 -15.64 -20.09 60.14
CA SER A 18 -16.37 -20.97 61.07
C SER A 18 -15.51 -21.28 62.30
N ASP A 19 -16.12 -21.34 63.47
CA ASP A 19 -15.52 -21.78 64.73
C ASP A 19 -15.85 -23.25 65.04
N GLY A 20 -16.54 -23.92 64.10
CA GLY A 20 -16.96 -25.32 64.23
C GLY A 20 -18.42 -25.47 64.69
N GLU A 21 -19.02 -24.45 65.29
CA GLU A 21 -20.43 -24.42 65.72
C GLU A 21 -21.24 -23.41 64.92
N ASN A 22 -20.62 -22.26 64.60
CA ASN A 22 -21.22 -21.19 63.87
C ASN A 22 -20.41 -20.88 62.61
N SER A 23 -21.07 -20.35 61.61
CA SER A 23 -20.41 -19.88 60.40
C SER A 23 -20.94 -18.52 60.01
N ASN A 24 -20.06 -17.69 59.46
CA ASN A 24 -20.41 -16.40 58.85
C ASN A 24 -19.70 -16.29 57.49
N ASN A 25 -20.25 -15.46 56.63
CA ASN A 25 -19.62 -15.20 55.34
C ASN A 25 -19.68 -13.72 55.00
N ILE A 26 -18.73 -13.31 54.15
CA ILE A 26 -18.69 -11.99 53.51
C ILE A 26 -18.46 -12.17 52.03
N SER A 27 -19.23 -11.46 51.22
CA SER A 27 -19.03 -11.42 49.76
C SER A 27 -18.23 -10.19 49.37
N LEU A 28 -17.18 -10.40 48.62
CA LEU A 28 -16.30 -9.36 48.08
C LEU A 28 -16.43 -9.32 46.56
N GLY A 29 -16.88 -8.22 46.03
CA GLY A 29 -16.89 -7.98 44.60
C GLY A 29 -15.47 -7.66 44.09
N ILE A 30 -15.06 -8.36 43.07
CA ILE A 30 -13.79 -8.16 42.39
C ILE A 30 -14.10 -7.79 40.93
N THR A 31 -13.49 -6.72 40.45
CA THR A 31 -13.56 -6.34 39.03
C THR A 31 -12.17 -6.50 38.42
N VAL A 32 -12.05 -7.30 37.34
CA VAL A 32 -10.87 -7.38 36.48
C VAL A 32 -11.16 -6.56 35.26
N THR A 33 -10.41 -5.48 35.07
CA THR A 33 -10.54 -4.62 33.88
C THR A 33 -9.89 -5.27 32.67
N PRO A 34 -10.49 -5.19 31.49
CA PRO A 34 -9.84 -5.65 30.27
C PRO A 34 -8.55 -4.84 30.02
N VAL A 35 -7.56 -5.51 29.49
CA VAL A 35 -6.34 -4.91 28.98
C VAL A 35 -6.21 -5.44 27.55
N ASN A 36 -5.93 -4.56 26.60
CA ASN A 36 -5.74 -4.96 25.22
C ASN A 36 -4.45 -5.76 25.09
N ASP A 37 -4.52 -6.93 24.46
CA ASP A 37 -3.38 -7.78 24.10
C ASP A 37 -2.97 -7.49 22.65
N PRO A 38 -1.69 -7.59 22.27
CA PRO A 38 -1.28 -7.42 20.88
C PRO A 38 -1.72 -8.60 20.00
N PRO A 39 -1.93 -8.37 18.70
CA PRO A 39 -2.10 -9.45 17.72
C PRO A 39 -1.00 -10.50 17.80
N SER A 40 -1.31 -11.76 17.52
CA SER A 40 -0.31 -12.84 17.54
C SER A 40 0.71 -12.70 16.40
N GLU A 41 1.94 -13.22 16.63
CA GLU A 41 2.91 -13.39 15.55
C GLU A 41 2.35 -14.30 14.44
N PHE A 42 2.80 -14.08 13.21
CA PHE A 42 2.36 -14.81 12.03
C PHE A 42 3.49 -14.92 11.00
N ASP A 43 3.40 -15.92 10.12
CA ASP A 43 4.38 -16.20 9.08
C ASP A 43 3.86 -15.79 7.70
N LEU A 44 4.78 -15.36 6.84
CA LEU A 44 4.52 -15.18 5.41
C LEU A 44 4.46 -16.56 4.73
N ILE A 45 3.54 -16.74 3.78
CA ILE A 45 3.35 -17.99 3.05
C ILE A 45 3.79 -17.84 1.59
N SER A 46 3.35 -16.78 0.92
CA SER A 46 3.65 -16.51 -0.50
C SER A 46 3.58 -15.00 -0.76
N PRO A 47 4.43 -14.46 -1.64
CA PRO A 47 5.54 -15.10 -2.38
C PRO A 47 6.71 -15.55 -1.51
N THR A 48 7.54 -16.45 -2.05
CA THR A 48 8.77 -16.95 -1.39
C THR A 48 9.99 -16.56 -2.21
N VAL A 49 11.18 -16.70 -1.64
CA VAL A 49 12.47 -16.37 -2.29
C VAL A 49 12.73 -17.13 -3.60
N VAL A 50 12.02 -18.22 -3.85
CA VAL A 50 12.15 -19.01 -5.09
C VAL A 50 11.14 -18.60 -6.15
N ASP A 51 10.16 -17.75 -5.81
CA ASP A 51 9.13 -17.33 -6.74
C ASP A 51 9.66 -16.23 -7.66
N THR A 52 9.34 -16.36 -8.94
CA THR A 52 9.63 -15.34 -9.95
C THR A 52 8.35 -15.05 -10.71
N PHE A 53 7.97 -13.79 -10.74
CA PHE A 53 6.79 -13.31 -11.45
C PHE A 53 7.21 -12.48 -12.66
N GLU A 54 6.65 -12.81 -13.81
CA GLU A 54 6.78 -11.96 -14.98
C GLU A 54 5.94 -10.69 -14.79
N VAL A 55 6.55 -9.54 -15.05
CA VAL A 55 5.87 -8.25 -15.01
C VAL A 55 6.02 -7.56 -16.34
N ASN A 56 4.94 -6.93 -16.79
CA ASN A 56 4.91 -6.29 -18.10
C ASN A 56 4.08 -5.00 -18.04
N ILE A 57 4.65 -3.92 -18.58
CA ILE A 57 3.99 -2.61 -18.62
C ILE A 57 2.78 -2.58 -19.56
N SER A 58 2.67 -3.54 -20.50
CA SER A 58 1.52 -3.64 -21.41
C SER A 58 0.35 -4.44 -20.84
N THR A 59 0.56 -5.17 -19.73
CA THR A 59 -0.46 -5.96 -19.05
C THR A 59 -0.60 -5.48 -17.61
N ASP A 60 -1.81 -5.57 -17.08
CA ASP A 60 -2.08 -5.26 -15.66
C ASP A 60 -2.37 -6.59 -14.95
N GLU A 61 -1.32 -7.36 -14.74
CA GLU A 61 -1.40 -8.62 -14.04
C GLU A 61 -1.37 -8.40 -12.52
N THR A 62 -1.87 -9.37 -11.78
CA THR A 62 -1.88 -9.32 -10.32
C THR A 62 -1.09 -10.47 -9.72
N ILE A 63 -0.41 -10.21 -8.60
CA ILE A 63 0.31 -11.20 -7.82
C ILE A 63 -0.42 -11.41 -6.50
N PRO A 64 -0.70 -12.66 -6.12
CA PRO A 64 -1.28 -12.97 -4.83
C PRO A 64 -0.22 -12.96 -3.73
N PHE A 65 -0.55 -12.37 -2.59
CA PHE A 65 0.18 -12.44 -1.33
C PHE A 65 -0.66 -13.16 -0.31
N THR A 66 -0.06 -14.07 0.43
CA THR A 66 -0.73 -14.82 1.50
C THR A 66 0.18 -14.95 2.72
N TRP A 67 -0.43 -14.94 3.88
CA TRP A 67 0.23 -15.11 5.18
C TRP A 67 -0.65 -15.89 6.14
N ALA A 68 -0.08 -16.39 7.22
CA ALA A 68 -0.86 -16.99 8.30
C ALA A 68 -1.70 -15.94 9.00
N SER A 69 -2.90 -16.28 9.43
CA SER A 69 -3.75 -15.34 10.16
C SER A 69 -3.10 -14.98 11.51
N SER A 70 -2.95 -13.69 11.75
CA SER A 70 -2.73 -13.16 13.10
C SER A 70 -4.07 -13.14 13.82
N ASN A 71 -4.08 -13.50 15.09
CA ASN A 71 -5.29 -13.51 15.91
C ASN A 71 -5.08 -12.61 17.12
N ASP A 72 -6.13 -11.93 17.48
CA ASP A 72 -6.25 -11.14 18.69
C ASP A 72 -7.42 -11.67 19.52
N VAL A 73 -7.31 -11.59 20.85
CA VAL A 73 -8.35 -12.10 21.76
C VAL A 73 -9.40 -11.06 22.10
N ASP A 74 -9.09 -9.79 21.86
CA ASP A 74 -9.89 -8.65 22.29
C ASP A 74 -10.44 -7.83 21.13
N SER A 75 -9.78 -7.88 19.97
CA SER A 75 -10.01 -6.97 18.85
C SER A 75 -9.96 -7.65 17.48
N ASP A 76 -10.56 -7.03 16.50
CA ASP A 76 -10.41 -7.42 15.10
C ASP A 76 -9.03 -6.97 14.58
N VAL A 77 -8.38 -7.85 13.82
CA VAL A 77 -7.06 -7.58 13.22
C VAL A 77 -7.23 -7.12 11.79
N THR A 78 -6.51 -6.07 11.43
CA THR A 78 -6.32 -5.63 10.04
C THR A 78 -4.86 -5.70 9.66
N TYR A 79 -4.59 -5.79 8.33
CA TYR A 79 -3.25 -5.91 7.81
C TYR A 79 -2.88 -4.76 6.88
N LYS A 80 -1.58 -4.47 6.85
CA LYS A 80 -0.95 -3.61 5.85
C LYS A 80 0.18 -4.39 5.18
N LEU A 81 0.15 -4.48 3.85
CA LEU A 81 1.23 -5.02 3.03
C LEU A 81 2.05 -3.85 2.48
N THR A 82 3.35 -3.86 2.71
CA THR A 82 4.31 -2.94 2.11
C THR A 82 5.22 -3.72 1.17
N VAL A 83 5.29 -3.31 -0.09
CA VAL A 83 6.12 -3.95 -1.13
C VAL A 83 7.13 -2.92 -1.65
N THR A 84 8.41 -3.28 -1.64
CA THR A 84 9.51 -2.39 -1.95
C THR A 84 10.40 -2.96 -3.05
N LEU A 85 10.69 -2.15 -4.06
CA LEU A 85 11.77 -2.33 -5.01
C LEU A 85 12.86 -1.31 -4.65
N ASP A 86 13.95 -1.78 -4.08
CA ASP A 86 15.10 -0.95 -3.69
C ASP A 86 16.24 -1.15 -4.68
N TYR A 87 16.52 -0.11 -5.49
CA TYR A 87 17.63 -0.06 -6.42
C TYR A 87 18.55 1.11 -6.03
N PRO A 88 19.87 0.98 -6.03
CA PRO A 88 20.78 2.01 -5.58
C PRO A 88 20.49 3.40 -6.15
N GLY A 89 20.07 4.31 -5.27
CA GLY A 89 19.67 5.69 -5.63
C GLY A 89 18.22 5.85 -6.08
N ASN A 90 17.45 4.76 -6.17
CA ASN A 90 16.04 4.77 -6.56
C ASN A 90 15.28 3.72 -5.74
N VAL A 91 14.28 4.14 -4.98
CA VAL A 91 13.42 3.25 -4.20
C VAL A 91 11.97 3.47 -4.61
N TYR A 92 11.27 2.40 -4.90
CA TYR A 92 9.84 2.40 -5.13
C TYR A 92 9.15 1.54 -4.08
N THR A 93 8.31 2.16 -3.25
CA THR A 93 7.57 1.49 -2.18
C THR A 93 6.08 1.76 -2.33
N GLN A 94 5.28 0.73 -2.16
CA GLN A 94 3.83 0.80 -2.22
C GLN A 94 3.21 0.15 -0.99
N ASP A 95 2.29 0.86 -0.34
CA ASP A 95 1.52 0.39 0.82
C ASP A 95 0.10 0.03 0.40
N TYR A 96 -0.38 -1.15 0.85
CA TYR A 96 -1.74 -1.64 0.71
C TYR A 96 -2.33 -1.81 2.11
N GLN A 97 -3.32 -1.00 2.46
CA GLN A 97 -3.85 -0.88 3.83
C GLN A 97 -5.28 -1.41 3.95
N ASN A 98 -5.74 -1.59 5.19
CA ASN A 98 -7.10 -2.03 5.52
C ASN A 98 -7.46 -3.40 4.91
N ILE A 99 -6.49 -4.31 4.89
CA ILE A 99 -6.72 -5.69 4.44
C ILE A 99 -7.29 -6.45 5.64
N THR A 100 -8.44 -7.08 5.48
CA THR A 100 -9.13 -7.86 6.54
C THR A 100 -8.88 -9.35 6.43
N ASP A 101 -8.49 -9.82 5.25
CA ASP A 101 -8.16 -11.22 5.00
C ASP A 101 -6.66 -11.48 5.16
N SER A 102 -6.26 -12.71 5.41
CA SER A 102 -4.84 -13.12 5.42
C SER A 102 -4.26 -13.30 4.00
N SER A 103 -4.80 -12.56 3.04
CA SER A 103 -4.36 -12.53 1.65
C SER A 103 -4.80 -11.27 0.94
N THR A 104 -4.03 -10.90 -0.09
CA THR A 104 -4.40 -9.83 -1.04
C THR A 104 -3.72 -10.08 -2.37
N SER A 105 -4.11 -9.32 -3.39
CA SER A 105 -3.41 -9.32 -4.69
C SER A 105 -3.08 -7.89 -5.09
N ILE A 106 -1.89 -7.70 -5.64
CA ILE A 106 -1.41 -6.39 -6.08
C ILE A 106 -1.22 -6.36 -7.59
N SER A 107 -1.43 -5.18 -8.21
CA SER A 107 -1.09 -4.93 -9.62
C SER A 107 0.42 -4.84 -9.79
N THR A 108 0.94 -5.44 -10.86
CA THR A 108 2.37 -5.44 -11.18
C THR A 108 2.79 -4.24 -12.03
N TYR A 109 1.85 -3.48 -12.55
CA TYR A 109 2.11 -2.44 -13.54
C TYR A 109 3.13 -1.38 -13.08
N GLU A 110 2.96 -0.83 -11.87
CA GLU A 110 3.84 0.24 -11.37
C GLU A 110 5.28 -0.27 -11.19
N TYR A 111 5.44 -1.51 -10.75
CA TYR A 111 6.76 -2.14 -10.62
C TYR A 111 7.39 -2.38 -12.01
N ALA A 112 6.60 -2.85 -12.97
CA ALA A 112 7.06 -3.02 -14.35
C ALA A 112 7.47 -1.66 -14.97
N ALA A 113 6.70 -0.60 -14.73
CA ALA A 113 7.02 0.75 -15.19
C ALA A 113 8.33 1.25 -14.57
N PHE A 114 8.48 1.13 -13.26
CA PHE A 114 9.69 1.54 -12.55
C PHE A 114 10.93 0.75 -13.00
N MET A 115 10.80 -0.58 -13.14
CA MET A 115 11.87 -1.42 -13.67
C MET A 115 12.23 -1.06 -15.12
N THR A 116 11.24 -0.72 -15.94
CA THR A 116 11.46 -0.31 -17.34
C THR A 116 12.21 1.02 -17.41
N ASP A 117 11.83 2.00 -16.59
CA ASP A 117 12.50 3.30 -16.54
C ASP A 117 13.97 3.17 -16.10
N LEU A 118 14.27 2.22 -15.22
CA LEU A 118 15.63 1.90 -14.77
C LEU A 118 16.36 0.88 -15.66
N ASN A 119 15.71 0.38 -16.72
CA ASN A 119 16.23 -0.66 -17.61
C ASN A 119 16.62 -1.96 -16.87
N LEU A 120 15.81 -2.33 -15.86
CA LEU A 120 16.00 -3.54 -15.07
C LEU A 120 15.19 -4.70 -15.66
N SER A 121 15.87 -5.78 -16.05
CA SER A 121 15.22 -7.00 -16.55
C SER A 121 14.86 -8.00 -15.44
N LEU A 122 15.59 -7.97 -14.33
CA LEU A 122 15.39 -8.85 -13.19
C LEU A 122 15.76 -8.11 -11.92
N TRP A 123 14.92 -8.18 -10.86
CA TRP A 123 15.22 -7.57 -9.59
C TRP A 123 14.52 -8.25 -8.42
N ASN A 124 15.16 -8.24 -7.26
CA ASN A 124 14.54 -8.70 -6.02
C ASN A 124 13.55 -7.66 -5.52
N ILE A 125 12.44 -8.14 -5.01
CA ILE A 125 11.38 -7.34 -4.41
C ILE A 125 11.25 -7.78 -2.97
N ASP A 126 11.34 -6.83 -2.07
CA ASP A 126 11.18 -7.05 -0.63
C ASP A 126 9.74 -6.71 -0.21
N TYR A 127 9.20 -7.43 0.75
CA TYR A 127 7.90 -7.09 1.31
C TYR A 127 7.78 -7.46 2.78
N ILE A 128 6.95 -6.73 3.48
CA ILE A 128 6.55 -6.99 4.87
C ILE A 128 5.04 -6.90 4.99
N VAL A 129 4.50 -7.61 5.96
CA VAL A 129 3.11 -7.49 6.38
C VAL A 129 3.07 -7.06 7.84
N GLU A 130 2.27 -6.06 8.13
CA GLU A 130 1.99 -5.59 9.48
C GLU A 130 0.57 -6.00 9.84
N SER A 131 0.35 -6.59 11.01
CA SER A 131 -0.98 -6.82 11.60
C SER A 131 -1.20 -5.84 12.74
N THR A 132 -2.39 -5.25 12.85
CA THR A 132 -2.71 -4.27 13.88
C THR A 132 -4.15 -4.40 14.35
N ASP A 133 -4.34 -4.13 15.64
CA ASP A 133 -5.62 -3.96 16.33
C ASP A 133 -5.95 -2.46 16.57
N GLU A 134 -5.21 -1.53 15.91
CA GLU A 134 -5.20 -0.07 16.08
C GLU A 134 -4.37 0.43 17.27
N GLU A 135 -4.10 -0.38 18.30
CA GLU A 135 -3.27 -0.01 19.46
C GLU A 135 -1.86 -0.61 19.35
N PHE A 136 -1.77 -1.85 18.94
CA PHE A 136 -0.52 -2.58 18.75
C PHE A 136 -0.33 -2.97 17.30
N THR A 137 0.95 -3.14 16.92
CA THR A 137 1.33 -3.61 15.58
C THR A 137 2.38 -4.70 15.72
N VAL A 138 2.15 -5.81 15.04
CA VAL A 138 3.10 -6.92 14.89
C VAL A 138 3.54 -6.98 13.44
N ILE A 139 4.86 -7.02 13.22
CA ILE A 139 5.45 -7.02 11.89
C ILE A 139 5.96 -8.43 11.57
N SER A 140 5.64 -8.93 10.37
CA SER A 140 6.18 -10.21 9.86
C SER A 140 7.70 -10.16 9.70
N GLN A 141 8.30 -11.31 9.47
CA GLN A 141 9.64 -11.34 8.86
C GLN A 141 9.58 -10.75 7.44
N GLU A 142 10.73 -10.33 6.92
CA GLU A 142 10.83 -9.84 5.55
C GLU A 142 10.71 -11.00 4.57
N GLY A 143 9.83 -10.84 3.57
CA GLY A 143 9.69 -11.73 2.45
C GLY A 143 10.43 -11.16 1.23
N VAL A 144 10.98 -12.03 0.41
CA VAL A 144 11.69 -11.66 -0.83
C VAL A 144 11.23 -12.55 -1.96
N PHE A 145 11.04 -11.97 -3.14
CA PHE A 145 10.78 -12.68 -4.39
C PHE A 145 11.37 -11.92 -5.59
N VAL A 146 11.22 -12.43 -6.80
CA VAL A 146 11.85 -11.84 -7.99
C VAL A 146 10.80 -11.35 -8.98
N PHE A 147 10.98 -10.12 -9.49
CA PHE A 147 10.33 -9.67 -10.71
C PHE A 147 11.25 -9.86 -11.91
N GLN A 148 10.69 -10.46 -12.97
CA GLN A 148 11.27 -10.51 -14.30
C GLN A 148 10.49 -9.58 -15.22
N ASN A 149 11.09 -8.47 -15.61
CA ASN A 149 10.47 -7.50 -16.51
C ASN A 149 10.54 -7.96 -17.96
N THR A 150 9.41 -8.41 -18.48
CA THR A 150 9.27 -8.85 -19.88
C THR A 150 8.92 -7.70 -20.83
N SER A 151 8.72 -6.47 -20.31
CA SER A 151 8.60 -5.27 -21.14
C SER A 151 9.89 -4.92 -21.86
N LEU A 152 11.03 -5.34 -21.34
CA LEU A 152 12.35 -5.17 -21.93
C LEU A 152 12.61 -6.35 -22.90
N SER A 153 12.08 -6.29 -24.11
CA SER A 153 12.38 -7.32 -25.10
C SER A 153 13.82 -7.19 -25.61
N ILE A 154 14.45 -8.33 -25.95
CA ILE A 154 15.83 -8.41 -26.39
C ILE A 154 16.08 -7.65 -27.72
N ASP A 155 15.00 -7.28 -28.44
CA ASP A 155 15.08 -6.68 -29.77
C ASP A 155 14.22 -5.44 -30.01
N GLY A 156 13.70 -4.76 -28.96
CA GLY A 156 12.96 -3.55 -29.26
C GLY A 156 12.25 -2.94 -28.07
N LYS A 157 12.36 -1.63 -28.00
CA LYS A 157 11.53 -0.78 -27.16
C LYS A 157 10.06 -1.10 -27.45
N ILE A 158 9.31 -1.59 -26.49
CA ILE A 158 7.86 -1.70 -26.64
C ILE A 158 7.31 -0.28 -26.73
N ILE A 159 6.82 0.07 -27.92
CA ILE A 159 6.25 1.39 -28.19
C ILE A 159 4.72 1.23 -28.15
N PRO A 160 4.01 2.03 -27.36
CA PRO A 160 2.55 2.04 -27.37
C PRO A 160 2.00 2.33 -28.77
N GLU A 161 0.87 1.74 -29.11
CA GLU A 161 0.20 1.99 -30.39
C GLU A 161 -0.52 3.34 -30.45
N ALA A 162 -0.88 3.91 -29.30
CA ALA A 162 -1.66 5.15 -29.20
C ALA A 162 -1.23 5.98 -27.99
N PHE A 163 -1.48 7.29 -28.05
CA PHE A 163 -1.41 8.15 -26.89
C PHE A 163 -2.53 7.83 -25.91
N VAL A 164 -2.19 7.57 -24.64
CA VAL A 164 -3.17 7.34 -23.57
C VAL A 164 -2.73 8.10 -22.32
N LEU A 165 -3.68 8.68 -21.59
CA LEU A 165 -3.50 9.11 -20.21
C LEU A 165 -4.29 8.17 -19.33
N HIS A 166 -3.63 7.44 -18.45
CA HIS A 166 -4.27 6.51 -17.54
C HIS A 166 -4.88 7.21 -16.32
N GLN A 167 -5.77 6.51 -15.61
CA GLN A 167 -6.24 6.99 -14.30
C GLN A 167 -5.06 6.95 -13.33
N ASN A 168 -4.91 8.03 -12.55
CA ASN A 168 -3.89 8.04 -11.49
C ASN A 168 -4.17 6.95 -10.44
N TYR A 169 -3.10 6.39 -9.91
CA TYR A 169 -3.18 5.38 -8.86
C TYR A 169 -2.16 5.67 -7.74
N PRO A 170 -2.61 5.54 -6.47
CA PRO A 170 -3.97 5.34 -6.01
C PRO A 170 -4.91 6.54 -6.32
N ASN A 171 -6.24 6.31 -6.35
CA ASN A 171 -7.25 7.37 -6.46
C ASN A 171 -8.55 6.90 -5.76
N PRO A 172 -8.94 7.45 -4.60
CA PRO A 172 -8.30 8.59 -3.90
C PRO A 172 -6.89 8.28 -3.39
N PHE A 173 -6.07 9.32 -3.12
CA PHE A 173 -4.67 9.19 -2.72
C PHE A 173 -4.30 10.08 -1.52
N ASN A 174 -3.21 9.73 -0.81
CA ASN A 174 -2.71 10.46 0.35
C ASN A 174 -1.21 10.19 0.61
N PRO A 175 -0.30 11.14 0.51
CA PRO A 175 -0.36 12.34 -0.34
C PRO A 175 0.23 12.08 -1.73
N ILE A 176 0.61 10.84 -2.06
CA ILE A 176 1.34 10.46 -3.27
C ILE A 176 0.42 9.73 -4.24
N THR A 177 0.54 10.04 -5.53
CA THR A 177 -0.12 9.32 -6.62
C THR A 177 0.74 9.32 -7.86
N SER A 178 0.65 8.25 -8.66
CA SER A 178 1.33 8.10 -9.94
C SER A 178 0.38 8.42 -11.09
N LEU A 179 0.84 9.22 -12.05
CA LEU A 179 0.17 9.52 -13.30
C LEU A 179 0.90 8.78 -14.43
N ARG A 180 0.19 7.89 -15.11
CA ARG A 180 0.72 7.07 -16.20
C ARG A 180 0.23 7.59 -17.54
N TYR A 181 1.10 7.53 -18.55
CA TYR A 181 0.76 7.92 -19.91
C TYR A 181 1.63 7.19 -20.94
N ASP A 182 1.06 6.95 -22.11
CA ASP A 182 1.65 6.20 -23.18
C ASP A 182 1.97 7.12 -24.36
N LEU A 183 3.19 7.02 -24.88
CA LEU A 183 3.70 7.83 -26.01
C LEU A 183 4.06 6.92 -27.16
N PRO A 184 3.29 6.92 -28.28
CA PRO A 184 3.62 6.12 -29.47
C PRO A 184 4.78 6.69 -30.27
N GLU A 185 5.14 7.94 -30.06
CA GLU A 185 6.22 8.64 -30.75
C GLU A 185 6.95 9.62 -29.84
N ASP A 186 8.18 9.96 -30.19
CA ASP A 186 8.96 10.97 -29.49
C ASP A 186 8.29 12.36 -29.65
N GLY A 187 8.23 13.14 -28.57
CA GLY A 187 7.61 14.46 -28.64
C GLY A 187 7.72 15.30 -27.37
N LEU A 188 7.31 16.55 -27.51
CA LEU A 188 7.17 17.46 -26.37
C LEU A 188 5.92 17.06 -25.58
N VAL A 189 6.12 16.74 -24.30
CA VAL A 189 5.05 16.37 -23.37
C VAL A 189 4.92 17.45 -22.32
N ASN A 190 3.68 17.86 -22.07
CA ASN A 190 3.32 18.71 -20.94
C ASN A 190 2.26 17.99 -20.09
N ILE A 191 2.53 17.82 -18.79
CA ILE A 191 1.55 17.33 -17.81
C ILE A 191 1.39 18.37 -16.73
N THR A 192 0.17 18.88 -16.60
CA THR A 192 -0.15 19.96 -15.68
C THR A 192 -1.35 19.60 -14.81
N ILE A 193 -1.24 19.92 -13.51
CA ILE A 193 -2.29 19.75 -12.52
C ILE A 193 -3.01 21.09 -12.32
N TYR A 194 -4.33 21.01 -12.23
CA TYR A 194 -5.22 22.16 -12.03
C TYR A 194 -6.13 21.94 -10.82
N ASP A 195 -6.48 23.01 -10.16
CA ASP A 195 -7.58 23.02 -9.20
C ASP A 195 -8.95 23.09 -9.92
N MET A 196 -10.03 23.02 -9.14
CA MET A 196 -11.40 23.08 -9.67
C MET A 196 -11.79 24.43 -10.28
N MET A 197 -10.99 25.47 -10.05
CA MET A 197 -11.16 26.79 -10.67
C MET A 197 -10.36 26.93 -11.97
N GLY A 198 -9.66 25.86 -12.39
CA GLY A 198 -8.81 25.84 -13.59
C GLY A 198 -7.47 26.55 -13.43
N ARG A 199 -7.05 26.87 -12.20
CA ARG A 199 -5.74 27.45 -11.93
C ARG A 199 -4.69 26.36 -11.90
N ILE A 200 -3.52 26.65 -12.47
CA ILE A 200 -2.38 25.74 -12.43
C ILE A 200 -1.91 25.56 -10.97
N VAL A 201 -1.80 24.33 -10.55
CA VAL A 201 -1.26 23.92 -9.25
C VAL A 201 0.19 23.51 -9.39
N LYS A 202 0.47 22.61 -10.35
CA LYS A 202 1.83 22.12 -10.62
C LYS A 202 1.98 21.68 -12.06
N THR A 203 3.15 21.96 -12.62
CA THR A 203 3.61 21.37 -13.88
C THR A 203 4.56 20.23 -13.56
N LEU A 204 4.12 18.98 -13.79
CA LEU A 204 4.90 17.78 -13.50
C LEU A 204 5.91 17.47 -14.60
N VAL A 205 5.50 17.63 -15.86
CA VAL A 205 6.32 17.38 -17.04
C VAL A 205 6.20 18.53 -18.00
N ASN A 206 7.31 19.01 -18.54
CA ASN A 206 7.36 19.97 -19.64
C ASN A 206 8.70 19.81 -20.38
N SER A 207 8.84 18.69 -21.10
CA SER A 207 10.09 18.33 -21.78
C SER A 207 9.83 17.40 -22.97
N SER A 208 10.80 17.33 -23.87
CA SER A 208 10.81 16.30 -24.91
C SER A 208 11.07 14.94 -24.28
N GLN A 209 10.23 13.98 -24.63
CA GLN A 209 10.33 12.60 -24.15
C GLN A 209 10.34 11.63 -25.33
N THR A 210 11.01 10.51 -25.14
CA THR A 210 11.02 9.42 -26.12
C THR A 210 9.72 8.63 -26.04
N ALA A 211 9.35 7.97 -27.15
CA ALA A 211 8.26 7.00 -27.18
C ALA A 211 8.42 5.94 -26.10
N GLY A 212 7.29 5.42 -25.63
CA GLY A 212 7.24 4.38 -24.60
C GLY A 212 6.16 4.66 -23.55
N TYR A 213 6.04 3.75 -22.62
CA TYR A 213 5.21 3.88 -21.43
C TYR A 213 5.91 4.75 -20.38
N LYS A 214 5.20 5.68 -19.78
CA LYS A 214 5.77 6.70 -18.88
C LYS A 214 4.95 6.82 -17.61
N SER A 215 5.64 7.18 -16.52
CA SER A 215 5.01 7.49 -15.23
C SER A 215 5.65 8.74 -14.62
N VAL A 216 4.88 9.49 -13.85
CA VAL A 216 5.36 10.61 -13.04
C VAL A 216 4.58 10.68 -11.74
N GLN A 217 5.25 10.87 -10.63
CA GLN A 217 4.60 10.98 -9.32
C GLN A 217 4.26 12.44 -8.98
N TRP A 218 3.14 12.60 -8.28
CA TRP A 218 2.75 13.86 -7.66
C TRP A 218 2.62 13.69 -6.14
N PHE A 219 3.28 14.56 -5.40
CA PHE A 219 3.37 14.54 -3.93
C PHE A 219 2.42 15.54 -3.27
N ALA A 220 1.28 15.84 -3.91
CA ALA A 220 0.30 16.82 -3.43
C ALA A 220 0.91 18.20 -3.10
N THR A 221 1.84 18.67 -3.92
CA THR A 221 2.49 19.98 -3.78
C THR A 221 2.25 20.88 -5.00
N ASN A 222 2.31 22.20 -4.79
CA ASN A 222 2.29 23.19 -5.88
C ASN A 222 3.70 23.36 -6.51
N ASP A 223 3.84 24.26 -7.49
CA ASP A 223 5.13 24.56 -8.15
C ASP A 223 6.20 25.14 -7.19
N ARG A 224 5.80 25.60 -6.00
CA ARG A 224 6.71 26.06 -4.94
C ARG A 224 7.08 24.96 -3.97
N ASN A 225 6.65 23.70 -4.22
CA ASN A 225 6.74 22.56 -3.33
C ASN A 225 6.01 22.73 -1.99
N GLU A 226 5.01 23.61 -1.92
CA GLU A 226 4.15 23.76 -0.75
C GLU A 226 2.99 22.76 -0.84
N PRO A 227 2.60 22.09 0.27
CA PRO A 227 1.47 21.16 0.27
C PRO A 227 0.17 21.87 -0.15
N VAL A 228 -0.65 21.16 -0.90
CA VAL A 228 -1.98 21.65 -1.31
C VAL A 228 -3.08 21.03 -0.46
N SER A 229 -4.25 21.65 -0.45
CA SER A 229 -5.39 21.19 0.36
C SER A 229 -6.01 19.93 -0.22
N ALA A 230 -6.58 19.08 0.66
CA ALA A 230 -7.44 17.98 0.24
C ALA A 230 -8.56 18.48 -0.70
N GLY A 231 -8.93 17.66 -1.66
CA GLY A 231 -9.97 18.01 -2.62
C GLY A 231 -9.82 17.36 -3.98
N LEU A 232 -10.65 17.82 -4.91
CA LEU A 232 -10.64 17.35 -6.29
C LEU A 232 -9.66 18.19 -7.13
N TYR A 233 -8.83 17.50 -7.91
CA TYR A 233 -7.88 18.07 -8.87
C TYR A 233 -8.10 17.48 -10.26
N LEU A 234 -7.70 18.23 -11.28
CA LEU A 234 -7.66 17.77 -12.66
C LEU A 234 -6.21 17.70 -13.11
N TYR A 235 -5.86 16.71 -13.88
CA TYR A 235 -4.57 16.65 -14.56
C TYR A 235 -4.76 16.47 -16.05
N THR A 236 -3.96 17.18 -16.82
CA THR A 236 -4.05 17.19 -18.28
C THR A 236 -2.69 16.86 -18.86
N ILE A 237 -2.67 15.93 -19.81
CA ILE A 237 -1.53 15.73 -20.70
C ILE A 237 -1.77 16.47 -22.01
N GLN A 238 -0.71 17.05 -22.58
CA GLN A 238 -0.63 17.49 -23.95
C GLN A 238 0.67 16.94 -24.57
N ALA A 239 0.51 16.18 -25.65
CA ALA A 239 1.62 15.64 -26.45
C ALA A 239 1.28 15.85 -27.94
N GLY A 240 1.95 16.79 -28.58
CA GLY A 240 1.61 17.20 -29.94
C GLY A 240 0.14 17.68 -30.06
N LYS A 241 -0.66 16.97 -30.87
CA LYS A 241 -2.11 17.22 -31.02
C LYS A 241 -2.97 16.48 -30.01
N PHE A 242 -2.41 15.51 -29.31
CA PHE A 242 -3.13 14.75 -28.29
C PHE A 242 -3.31 15.59 -27.03
N ARG A 243 -4.54 15.58 -26.52
CA ARG A 243 -4.87 16.22 -25.24
C ARG A 243 -5.93 15.40 -24.52
N GLN A 244 -5.66 15.06 -23.27
CA GLN A 244 -6.61 14.33 -22.41
C GLN A 244 -6.55 14.87 -20.99
N THR A 245 -7.70 14.91 -20.31
CA THR A 245 -7.83 15.36 -18.92
C THR A 245 -8.53 14.30 -18.10
N LYS A 246 -8.06 14.09 -16.89
CA LYS A 246 -8.68 13.21 -15.90
C LYS A 246 -8.79 13.90 -14.54
N LYS A 247 -9.59 13.33 -13.65
CA LYS A 247 -9.81 13.81 -12.28
C LYS A 247 -9.14 12.89 -11.26
N MET A 248 -8.70 13.47 -10.15
CA MET A 248 -8.15 12.75 -9.01
C MET A 248 -8.61 13.39 -7.69
N VAL A 249 -8.63 12.61 -6.62
CA VAL A 249 -9.09 13.02 -5.29
C VAL A 249 -7.95 12.87 -4.30
N LEU A 250 -7.51 13.99 -3.72
CA LEU A 250 -6.55 14.02 -2.62
C LEU A 250 -7.30 13.94 -1.30
N LEU A 251 -6.98 12.95 -0.49
CA LEU A 251 -7.41 12.83 0.91
C LEU A 251 -6.50 13.68 1.82
N LYS A 252 -6.88 13.78 3.08
CA LYS A 252 -6.08 14.54 4.05
C LYS A 252 -5.37 13.59 4.98
#